data_ac4568de85c4d9e935a25660e7e47fb8
#
_entry.id   ac4568de85c4d9e935a25660e7e47fb8
#
_cell.length_a   1.000
_cell.length_b   1.000
_cell.length_c   1.000
_cell.angle_alpha   90.00
_cell.angle_beta   90.00
_cell.angle_gamma   90.00
#
_symmetry.space_group_name_H-M   'P 1'
#
loop_
_entity.id
_entity.type
_entity.pdbx_description
1 polymer ?
#
loop_
_entity_poly.entity_id
_entity_poly.type
_entity_poly.pdbx_seq_one_letter_code
_entity_poly.pdbx_strand_id
1 'polypeptide(L)'
;YQENRKNKVVNRTSSTNIGLAMVAVISAYDMGFENIYASVKLLQNMIDTVTKLEKWNGHLYNWYDIKTLAPLEPRYVSTVDSGNFVGYLYVVKQFLTEHNRLYENVEDYIAIINKLIEQTDFSLLYDNSSRLFSIGFDVNENKLTDSYYDLLASEARQASFIAISKKDVPVKHWSSLNRTLTAMNGYKGLISWSGTAFEYLMPNINMKSYHGSLSVSYTHLRAHETDQYLV
;
A
#
# COMPACT_ATOMS: atom_id res chain seq x y z
N TYR A 1 11.90 -5.73 7.48
CA TYR A 1 13.28 -6.02 7.06
C TYR A 1 13.29 -7.13 6.01
N GLN A 2 14.37 -7.22 5.25
CA GLN A 2 14.54 -8.26 4.25
C GLN A 2 15.79 -9.08 4.56
N GLU A 3 15.67 -10.40 4.38
CA GLU A 3 16.80 -11.31 4.53
C GLU A 3 17.42 -11.66 3.18
N ASN A 4 18.73 -11.78 3.19
CA ASN A 4 19.43 -12.32 2.04
C ASN A 4 20.36 -13.47 2.54
N ARG A 5 20.50 -14.51 1.72
CA ARG A 5 21.24 -15.73 2.07
C ARG A 5 22.72 -15.48 2.48
N LYS A 6 23.34 -14.42 1.98
CA LYS A 6 24.72 -14.07 2.28
C LYS A 6 24.87 -13.15 3.49
N ASN A 7 24.03 -12.10 3.58
CA ASN A 7 24.18 -11.03 4.57
C ASN A 7 23.09 -11.02 5.64
N LYS A 8 22.19 -11.99 5.64
CA LYS A 8 21.04 -12.18 6.56
C LYS A 8 20.06 -11.01 6.62
N VAL A 9 20.53 -9.76 6.81
CA VAL A 9 19.70 -8.55 6.92
C VAL A 9 20.11 -7.56 5.85
N VAL A 10 19.13 -7.03 5.14
CA VAL A 10 19.31 -5.96 4.14
C VAL A 10 18.95 -4.63 4.77
N ASN A 11 19.87 -3.66 4.73
CA ASN A 11 19.69 -2.33 5.34
C ASN A 11 18.86 -1.39 4.43
N ARG A 12 17.71 -1.84 3.98
CA ARG A 12 16.79 -1.01 3.17
C ARG A 12 15.33 -1.24 3.56
N THR A 13 14.50 -0.23 3.28
CA THR A 13 13.05 -0.30 3.46
C THR A 13 12.33 0.35 2.29
N SER A 14 11.09 -0.08 2.03
CA SER A 14 10.19 0.53 1.05
C SER A 14 9.04 1.27 1.74
N SER A 15 8.32 2.10 0.99
CA SER A 15 7.12 2.77 1.48
C SER A 15 6.04 1.79 1.94
N THR A 16 5.84 0.67 1.24
CA THR A 16 4.95 -0.42 1.69
C THR A 16 5.41 -1.00 3.03
N ASN A 17 6.72 -1.28 3.20
CA ASN A 17 7.24 -1.83 4.46
C ASN A 17 7.04 -0.87 5.63
N ILE A 18 7.25 0.44 5.41
CA ILE A 18 7.04 1.47 6.43
C ILE A 18 5.56 1.49 6.85
N GLY A 19 4.65 1.52 5.88
CA GLY A 19 3.21 1.52 6.16
C GLY A 19 2.73 0.25 6.86
N LEU A 20 3.19 -0.93 6.41
CA LEU A 20 2.89 -2.21 7.06
C LEU A 20 3.40 -2.26 8.51
N ALA A 21 4.58 -1.70 8.78
CA ALA A 21 5.09 -1.63 10.14
C ALA A 21 4.19 -0.76 11.05
N MET A 22 3.63 0.36 10.53
CA MET A 22 2.65 1.17 11.26
C MET A 22 1.37 0.38 11.56
N VAL A 23 0.84 -0.34 10.58
CA VAL A 23 -0.36 -1.19 10.77
C VAL A 23 -0.07 -2.35 11.73
N ALA A 24 1.15 -2.91 11.71
CA ALA A 24 1.56 -3.94 12.65
C ALA A 24 1.57 -3.44 14.10
N VAL A 25 1.94 -2.19 14.36
CA VAL A 25 1.85 -1.57 15.69
C VAL A 25 0.39 -1.49 16.16
N ILE A 26 -0.52 -1.07 15.28
CA ILE A 26 -1.96 -1.03 15.57
C ILE A 26 -2.50 -2.44 15.86
N SER A 27 -2.14 -3.42 15.02
CA SER A 27 -2.56 -4.80 15.21
C SER A 27 -2.03 -5.40 16.53
N ALA A 28 -0.81 -5.05 16.93
CA ALA A 28 -0.24 -5.49 18.21
C ALA A 28 -1.05 -4.95 19.40
N TYR A 29 -1.52 -3.71 19.32
CA TYR A 29 -2.45 -3.14 20.29
C TYR A 29 -3.80 -3.86 20.30
N ASP A 30 -4.43 -4.03 19.14
CA ASP A 30 -5.74 -4.68 19.01
C ASP A 30 -5.74 -6.13 19.51
N MET A 31 -4.63 -6.83 19.34
CA MET A 31 -4.43 -8.19 19.82
C MET A 31 -3.98 -8.27 21.29
N GLY A 32 -3.78 -7.14 21.96
CA GLY A 32 -3.36 -7.08 23.37
C GLY A 32 -1.88 -7.39 23.61
N PHE A 33 -1.04 -7.38 22.58
CA PHE A 33 0.42 -7.57 22.73
C PHE A 33 1.13 -6.28 23.15
N GLU A 34 0.53 -5.13 22.89
CA GLU A 34 1.11 -3.82 23.23
C GLU A 34 0.04 -2.93 23.86
N ASN A 35 0.47 -2.00 24.70
CA ASN A 35 -0.40 -1.01 25.29
C ASN A 35 -0.55 0.22 24.40
N ILE A 36 -1.64 0.97 24.60
CA ILE A 36 -1.95 2.13 23.77
C ILE A 36 -0.86 3.22 23.82
N TYR A 37 -0.20 3.42 24.99
CA TYR A 37 0.84 4.46 25.15
C TYR A 37 2.06 4.17 24.29
N ALA A 38 2.55 2.93 24.33
CA ALA A 38 3.67 2.50 23.52
C ALA A 38 3.32 2.52 22.02
N SER A 39 2.11 2.09 21.66
CA SER A 39 1.64 2.09 20.28
C SER A 39 1.58 3.49 19.69
N VAL A 40 0.96 4.45 20.39
CA VAL A 40 0.90 5.85 19.94
C VAL A 40 2.32 6.43 19.83
N LYS A 41 3.19 6.20 20.82
CA LYS A 41 4.56 6.69 20.79
C LYS A 41 5.38 6.13 19.64
N LEU A 42 5.23 4.83 19.34
CA LEU A 42 5.88 4.21 18.18
C LEU A 42 5.38 4.83 16.87
N LEU A 43 4.07 5.01 16.71
CA LEU A 43 3.50 5.65 15.51
C LEU A 43 4.01 7.09 15.33
N GLN A 44 4.07 7.89 16.40
CA GLN A 44 4.62 9.23 16.38
C GLN A 44 6.08 9.23 15.88
N ASN A 45 6.94 8.37 16.45
CA ASN A 45 8.34 8.25 16.04
C ASN A 45 8.49 7.83 14.57
N MET A 46 7.60 6.97 14.09
CA MET A 46 7.59 6.54 12.67
C MET A 46 7.16 7.69 11.76
N ILE A 47 6.13 8.45 12.14
CA ILE A 47 5.66 9.62 11.38
C ILE A 47 6.76 10.69 11.33
N ASP A 48 7.42 10.99 12.46
CA ASP A 48 8.55 11.92 12.53
C ASP A 48 9.71 11.51 11.61
N THR A 49 9.96 10.20 11.51
CA THR A 49 10.97 9.67 10.59
C THR A 49 10.54 9.85 9.14
N VAL A 50 9.29 9.54 8.81
CA VAL A 50 8.74 9.70 7.46
C VAL A 50 8.76 11.16 7.00
N THR A 51 8.54 12.12 7.90
CA THR A 51 8.61 13.55 7.53
C THR A 51 10.00 13.96 7.05
N LYS A 52 11.05 13.33 7.57
CA LYS A 52 12.45 13.60 7.23
C LYS A 52 12.90 12.95 5.92
N LEU A 53 12.19 11.92 5.45
CA LEU A 53 12.54 11.25 4.20
C LEU A 53 12.39 12.21 3.02
N GLU A 54 13.36 12.19 2.10
CA GLU A 54 13.25 12.87 0.81
C GLU A 54 12.07 12.28 0.03
N LYS A 55 11.33 13.13 -0.68
CA LYS A 55 10.12 12.75 -1.43
C LYS A 55 10.15 13.35 -2.82
N TRP A 56 9.56 12.65 -3.77
CA TRP A 56 9.30 13.17 -5.11
C TRP A 56 7.80 13.49 -5.23
N ASN A 57 7.44 14.77 -5.31
CA ASN A 57 6.04 15.23 -5.37
C ASN A 57 5.12 14.57 -4.34
N GLY A 58 5.60 14.47 -3.09
CA GLY A 58 4.90 13.83 -1.98
C GLY A 58 5.04 12.31 -1.90
N HIS A 59 5.42 11.65 -3.00
CA HIS A 59 5.67 10.22 -3.01
C HIS A 59 6.98 9.85 -2.33
N LEU A 60 6.98 8.76 -1.58
CA LEU A 60 8.21 8.12 -1.12
C LEU A 60 8.87 7.37 -2.28
N TYR A 61 10.20 7.34 -2.29
CA TYR A 61 10.96 6.50 -3.21
C TYR A 61 10.77 5.01 -2.88
N ASN A 62 11.02 4.16 -3.86
CA ASN A 62 10.86 2.72 -3.71
C ASN A 62 11.75 2.14 -2.60
N TRP A 63 12.99 2.64 -2.48
CA TRP A 63 13.92 2.16 -1.46
C TRP A 63 14.66 3.28 -0.76
N TYR A 64 14.81 3.12 0.57
CA TYR A 64 15.66 3.96 1.43
C TYR A 64 16.65 3.10 2.20
N ASP A 65 17.85 3.62 2.39
CA ASP A 65 18.78 3.09 3.39
C ASP A 65 18.26 3.40 4.80
N ILE A 66 18.15 2.38 5.66
CA ILE A 66 17.58 2.54 7.00
C ILE A 66 18.49 3.25 8.00
N LYS A 67 19.79 3.42 7.68
CA LYS A 67 20.77 4.07 8.55
C LYS A 67 20.90 5.55 8.22
N THR A 68 20.97 5.87 6.93
CA THR A 68 21.16 7.24 6.44
C THR A 68 19.86 7.95 6.14
N LEU A 69 18.76 7.22 5.95
CA LEU A 69 17.46 7.68 5.49
C LEU A 69 17.48 8.25 4.05
N ALA A 70 18.57 8.05 3.33
CA ALA A 70 18.71 8.49 1.96
C ALA A 70 17.98 7.54 0.99
N PRO A 71 17.36 8.04 -0.09
CA PRO A 71 16.85 7.19 -1.15
C PRO A 71 17.99 6.44 -1.83
N LEU A 72 17.73 5.18 -2.20
CA LEU A 72 18.68 4.34 -2.92
C LEU A 72 18.48 4.47 -4.43
N GLU A 73 19.58 4.32 -5.16
CA GLU A 73 19.56 4.28 -6.62
C GLU A 73 19.10 2.90 -7.17
N PRO A 74 18.40 2.87 -8.31
CA PRO A 74 17.89 4.02 -9.05
C PRO A 74 16.76 4.74 -8.29
N ARG A 75 16.68 6.08 -8.41
CA ARG A 75 15.61 6.87 -7.82
C ARG A 75 14.30 6.59 -8.54
N TYR A 76 13.49 5.77 -7.96
CA TYR A 76 12.25 5.27 -8.55
C TYR A 76 11.07 5.45 -7.59
N VAL A 77 9.93 5.83 -8.12
CA VAL A 77 8.66 5.89 -7.39
C VAL A 77 7.75 4.79 -7.91
N SER A 78 7.36 3.88 -7.05
CA SER A 78 6.41 2.80 -7.36
C SER A 78 4.98 3.26 -7.09
N THR A 79 4.10 3.07 -8.06
CA THR A 79 2.67 3.41 -7.92
C THR A 79 1.99 2.58 -6.85
N VAL A 80 2.23 1.28 -6.84
CA VAL A 80 1.62 0.36 -5.87
C VAL A 80 2.10 0.65 -4.46
N ASP A 81 3.40 0.88 -4.28
CA ASP A 81 3.96 1.20 -2.97
C ASP A 81 3.43 2.54 -2.43
N SER A 82 3.27 3.54 -3.30
CA SER A 82 2.64 4.81 -2.94
C SER A 82 1.19 4.63 -2.49
N GLY A 83 0.43 3.80 -3.23
CA GLY A 83 -0.95 3.47 -2.87
C GLY A 83 -1.06 2.73 -1.55
N ASN A 84 -0.21 1.74 -1.32
CA ASN A 84 -0.14 1.00 -0.07
C ASN A 84 0.17 1.95 1.09
N PHE A 85 1.20 2.77 0.96
CA PHE A 85 1.60 3.71 2.00
C PHE A 85 0.47 4.69 2.38
N VAL A 86 -0.16 5.32 1.39
CA VAL A 86 -1.27 6.25 1.64
C VAL A 86 -2.46 5.52 2.25
N GLY A 87 -2.75 4.29 1.81
CA GLY A 87 -3.79 3.44 2.42
C GLY A 87 -3.54 3.19 3.90
N TYR A 88 -2.31 2.87 4.26
CA TYR A 88 -1.93 2.67 5.66
C TYR A 88 -1.96 3.97 6.48
N LEU A 89 -1.63 5.12 5.89
CA LEU A 89 -1.80 6.41 6.56
C LEU A 89 -3.26 6.70 6.93
N TYR A 90 -4.23 6.30 6.10
CA TYR A 90 -5.64 6.41 6.48
C TYR A 90 -5.99 5.55 7.70
N VAL A 91 -5.44 4.34 7.80
CA VAL A 91 -5.63 3.46 8.97
C VAL A 91 -5.02 4.09 10.22
N VAL A 92 -3.78 4.57 10.12
CA VAL A 92 -3.10 5.25 11.25
C VAL A 92 -3.85 6.49 11.68
N LYS A 93 -4.31 7.30 10.72
CA LYS A 93 -5.13 8.48 11.02
C LYS A 93 -6.38 8.11 11.80
N GLN A 94 -7.11 7.09 11.36
CA GLN A 94 -8.32 6.64 12.04
C GLN A 94 -8.03 6.17 13.46
N PHE A 95 -7.00 5.35 13.64
CA PHE A 95 -6.55 4.88 14.95
C PHE A 95 -6.23 6.03 15.89
N LEU A 96 -5.44 7.02 15.45
CA LEU A 96 -5.11 8.19 16.24
C LEU A 96 -6.35 9.06 16.55
N THR A 97 -7.30 9.16 15.62
CA THR A 97 -8.54 9.91 15.83
C THR A 97 -9.41 9.27 16.91
N GLU A 98 -9.50 7.96 16.96
CA GLU A 98 -10.26 7.21 17.97
C GLU A 98 -9.65 7.36 19.38
N HIS A 99 -8.34 7.62 19.46
CA HIS A 99 -7.60 7.71 20.70
C HIS A 99 -7.11 9.15 21.05
N ASN A 100 -7.59 10.17 20.34
CA ASN A 100 -7.07 11.55 20.43
C ASN A 100 -7.19 12.16 21.83
N ARG A 101 -8.16 11.73 22.64
CA ARG A 101 -8.39 12.23 24.01
C ARG A 101 -7.40 11.71 25.04
N LEU A 102 -6.61 10.70 24.69
CA LEU A 102 -5.71 10.03 25.62
C LEU A 102 -4.30 10.63 25.64
N TYR A 103 -3.96 11.50 24.65
CA TYR A 103 -2.58 11.98 24.46
C TYR A 103 -2.53 13.43 24.00
N GLU A 104 -1.51 14.14 24.51
CA GLU A 104 -1.13 15.44 23.96
C GLU A 104 -0.56 15.29 22.54
N ASN A 105 -0.77 16.31 21.71
CA ASN A 105 -0.22 16.43 20.35
C ASN A 105 -0.71 15.41 19.31
N VAL A 106 -1.70 14.56 19.59
CA VAL A 106 -2.23 13.62 18.60
C VAL A 106 -2.83 14.35 17.40
N GLU A 107 -3.47 15.50 17.61
CA GLU A 107 -4.05 16.32 16.55
C GLU A 107 -2.98 16.85 15.59
N ASP A 108 -1.79 17.18 16.10
CA ASP A 108 -0.66 17.62 15.26
C ASP A 108 -0.21 16.47 14.33
N TYR A 109 -0.14 15.26 14.84
CA TYR A 109 0.21 14.09 14.02
C TYR A 109 -0.88 13.74 13.00
N ILE A 110 -2.16 13.91 13.35
CA ILE A 110 -3.26 13.79 12.40
C ILE A 110 -3.13 14.83 11.27
N ALA A 111 -2.76 16.08 11.63
CA ALA A 111 -2.51 17.13 10.64
C ALA A 111 -1.32 16.79 9.72
N ILE A 112 -0.22 16.28 10.28
CA ILE A 112 0.94 15.80 9.51
C ILE A 112 0.53 14.69 8.54
N ILE A 113 -0.23 13.69 9.01
CA ILE A 113 -0.72 12.59 8.16
C ILE A 113 -1.60 13.12 7.02
N ASN A 114 -2.53 14.03 7.32
CA ASN A 114 -3.37 14.67 6.30
C ASN A 114 -2.50 15.35 5.23
N LYS A 115 -1.48 16.10 5.64
CA LYS A 115 -0.55 16.75 4.72
C LYS A 115 0.22 15.74 3.86
N LEU A 116 0.70 14.63 4.44
CA LEU A 116 1.37 13.56 3.68
C LEU A 116 0.43 12.94 2.63
N ILE A 117 -0.82 12.67 3.00
CA ILE A 117 -1.84 12.14 2.09
C ILE A 117 -2.14 13.13 0.96
N GLU A 118 -2.36 14.40 1.29
CA GLU A 118 -2.71 15.44 0.32
C GLU A 118 -1.57 15.71 -0.68
N GLN A 119 -0.33 15.75 -0.20
CA GLN A 119 0.84 16.02 -1.03
C GLN A 119 1.22 14.88 -1.98
N THR A 120 0.78 13.65 -1.73
CA THR A 120 1.03 12.52 -2.62
C THR A 120 0.13 12.62 -3.85
N ASP A 121 0.66 13.12 -4.96
CA ASP A 121 -0.10 13.42 -6.20
C ASP A 121 -0.04 12.24 -7.18
N PHE A 122 -1.07 11.39 -7.16
CA PHE A 122 -1.17 10.24 -8.06
C PHE A 122 -1.37 10.61 -9.53
N SER A 123 -1.76 11.85 -9.85
CA SER A 123 -1.95 12.26 -11.25
C SER A 123 -0.66 12.15 -12.07
N LEU A 124 0.50 12.29 -11.42
CA LEU A 124 1.82 12.20 -12.02
C LEU A 124 2.23 10.78 -12.44
N LEU A 125 1.55 9.77 -11.91
CA LEU A 125 1.77 8.36 -12.21
C LEU A 125 0.73 7.80 -13.19
N TYR A 126 -0.20 8.65 -13.64
CA TYR A 126 -1.35 8.28 -14.46
C TYR A 126 -1.14 8.69 -15.92
N ASP A 127 -1.26 7.73 -16.83
CA ASP A 127 -1.29 8.00 -18.26
C ASP A 127 -2.74 8.22 -18.73
N ASN A 128 -3.01 9.44 -19.16
CA ASN A 128 -4.33 9.84 -19.66
C ASN A 128 -4.71 9.15 -20.98
N SER A 129 -3.73 8.71 -21.78
CA SER A 129 -3.99 8.09 -23.07
C SER A 129 -4.50 6.66 -22.91
N SER A 130 -3.84 5.87 -22.09
CA SER A 130 -4.27 4.51 -21.73
C SER A 130 -5.36 4.49 -20.66
N ARG A 131 -5.50 5.56 -19.89
CA ARG A 131 -6.34 5.66 -18.67
C ARG A 131 -5.94 4.68 -17.59
N LEU A 132 -4.65 4.39 -17.48
CA LEU A 132 -4.07 3.44 -16.55
C LEU A 132 -2.95 4.07 -15.76
N PHE A 133 -2.64 3.49 -14.61
CA PHE A 133 -1.41 3.81 -13.90
C PHE A 133 -0.22 3.09 -14.52
N SER A 134 0.86 3.83 -14.77
CA SER A 134 2.17 3.24 -14.94
C SER A 134 2.56 2.48 -13.67
N ILE A 135 3.41 1.45 -13.78
CA ILE A 135 3.94 0.76 -12.60
C ILE A 135 4.78 1.68 -11.73
N GLY A 136 5.30 2.77 -12.30
CA GLY A 136 6.01 3.81 -11.56
C GLY A 136 6.64 4.86 -12.44
N PHE A 137 7.46 5.70 -11.79
CA PHE A 137 8.17 6.81 -12.40
C PHE A 137 9.67 6.71 -12.11
N ASP A 138 10.47 6.73 -13.15
CA ASP A 138 11.93 6.85 -13.05
C ASP A 138 12.30 8.33 -12.90
N VAL A 139 12.76 8.71 -11.71
CA VAL A 139 13.09 10.11 -11.40
C VAL A 139 14.38 10.53 -12.07
N ASN A 140 15.34 9.62 -12.27
CA ASN A 140 16.59 9.91 -12.93
C ASN A 140 16.39 10.18 -14.43
N GLU A 141 15.53 9.38 -15.07
CA GLU A 141 15.18 9.52 -16.49
C GLU A 141 14.02 10.51 -16.72
N ASN A 142 13.38 10.98 -15.64
CA ASN A 142 12.23 11.88 -15.66
C ASN A 142 11.10 11.39 -16.56
N LYS A 143 10.73 10.10 -16.45
CA LYS A 143 9.69 9.47 -17.28
C LYS A 143 8.89 8.40 -16.54
N LEU A 144 7.65 8.20 -17.00
CA LEU A 144 6.86 7.03 -16.63
C LEU A 144 7.48 5.75 -17.20
N THR A 145 7.38 4.66 -16.48
CA THR A 145 7.71 3.33 -16.99
C THR A 145 6.68 2.89 -18.03
N ASP A 146 7.12 2.25 -19.12
CA ASP A 146 6.27 1.83 -20.25
C ASP A 146 5.47 0.53 -19.95
N SER A 147 5.10 0.32 -18.71
CA SER A 147 4.27 -0.80 -18.24
C SER A 147 3.18 -0.28 -17.32
N TYR A 148 2.00 -0.90 -17.40
CA TYR A 148 0.81 -0.37 -16.77
C TYR A 148 0.10 -1.42 -15.90
N TYR A 149 -0.54 -0.98 -14.83
CA TYR A 149 -1.46 -1.79 -14.06
C TYR A 149 -2.83 -1.81 -14.74
N ASP A 150 -3.07 -2.82 -15.55
CA ASP A 150 -4.27 -2.97 -16.39
C ASP A 150 -5.33 -3.93 -15.81
N LEU A 151 -5.00 -4.68 -14.74
CA LEU A 151 -5.89 -5.68 -14.15
C LEU A 151 -6.48 -5.21 -12.83
N LEU A 152 -7.78 -5.45 -12.62
CA LEU A 152 -8.46 -5.16 -11.34
C LEU A 152 -7.96 -6.10 -10.22
N ALA A 153 -7.68 -7.36 -10.53
CA ALA A 153 -7.10 -8.30 -9.60
C ALA A 153 -5.59 -8.07 -9.48
N SER A 154 -5.24 -7.00 -8.76
CA SER A 154 -3.88 -6.56 -8.52
C SER A 154 -3.80 -5.88 -7.16
N GLU A 155 -2.63 -5.90 -6.52
CA GLU A 155 -2.38 -5.08 -5.33
C GLU A 155 -2.52 -3.58 -5.64
N ALA A 156 -2.23 -3.15 -6.87
CA ALA A 156 -2.36 -1.77 -7.34
C ALA A 156 -3.83 -1.25 -7.33
N ARG A 157 -4.81 -2.13 -7.18
CA ARG A 157 -6.23 -1.73 -7.04
C ARG A 157 -6.44 -0.79 -5.85
N GLN A 158 -5.63 -0.88 -4.79
CA GLN A 158 -5.67 0.04 -3.66
C GLN A 158 -5.21 1.44 -4.07
N ALA A 159 -4.12 1.57 -4.83
CA ALA A 159 -3.67 2.85 -5.38
C ALA A 159 -4.74 3.49 -6.26
N SER A 160 -5.36 2.69 -7.14
CA SER A 160 -6.48 3.13 -8.00
C SER A 160 -7.66 3.67 -7.19
N PHE A 161 -8.06 2.95 -6.14
CA PHE A 161 -9.18 3.37 -5.29
C PHE A 161 -8.87 4.69 -4.55
N ILE A 162 -7.68 4.81 -3.96
CA ILE A 162 -7.23 5.98 -3.22
C ILE A 162 -7.14 7.20 -4.14
N ALA A 163 -6.50 7.07 -5.29
CA ALA A 163 -6.32 8.15 -6.24
C ALA A 163 -7.66 8.70 -6.77
N ILE A 164 -8.63 7.81 -7.01
CA ILE A 164 -10.00 8.22 -7.39
C ILE A 164 -10.69 8.93 -6.22
N SER A 165 -10.55 8.42 -5.00
CA SER A 165 -11.15 9.01 -3.79
C SER A 165 -10.58 10.40 -3.49
N LYS A 166 -9.29 10.60 -3.74
CA LYS A 166 -8.61 11.89 -3.65
C LYS A 166 -8.95 12.84 -4.81
N LYS A 167 -9.56 12.34 -5.89
CA LYS A 167 -9.83 13.05 -7.15
C LYS A 167 -8.56 13.38 -7.96
N ASP A 168 -7.45 12.71 -7.71
CA ASP A 168 -6.21 12.86 -8.48
C ASP A 168 -6.38 12.28 -9.90
N VAL A 169 -7.25 11.26 -10.04
CA VAL A 169 -7.57 10.65 -11.35
C VAL A 169 -9.07 10.45 -11.52
N PRO A 170 -9.57 10.42 -12.77
CA PRO A 170 -11.00 10.30 -13.03
C PRO A 170 -11.55 8.92 -12.67
N VAL A 171 -12.81 8.84 -12.22
CA VAL A 171 -13.53 7.58 -11.92
C VAL A 171 -13.50 6.59 -13.10
N LYS A 172 -13.42 7.08 -14.33
CA LYS A 172 -13.30 6.26 -15.55
C LYS A 172 -12.07 5.32 -15.52
N HIS A 173 -11.02 5.66 -14.77
CA HIS A 173 -9.88 4.77 -14.55
C HIS A 173 -10.34 3.39 -14.04
N TRP A 174 -11.24 3.35 -13.05
CA TRP A 174 -11.75 2.09 -12.50
C TRP A 174 -12.40 1.18 -13.55
N SER A 175 -13.07 1.78 -14.53
CA SER A 175 -13.69 1.04 -15.64
C SER A 175 -12.68 0.57 -16.69
N SER A 176 -11.50 1.17 -16.74
CA SER A 176 -10.41 0.76 -17.65
C SER A 176 -9.65 -0.48 -17.17
N LEU A 177 -9.75 -0.80 -15.87
CA LEU A 177 -9.13 -2.02 -15.32
C LEU A 177 -9.85 -3.26 -15.84
N ASN A 178 -9.09 -4.18 -16.42
CA ASN A 178 -9.59 -5.42 -17.00
C ASN A 178 -10.14 -6.36 -15.91
N ARG A 179 -11.25 -7.02 -16.22
CA ARG A 179 -11.99 -7.95 -15.35
C ARG A 179 -12.16 -9.33 -15.99
N THR A 180 -11.16 -9.78 -16.74
CA THR A 180 -11.19 -11.10 -17.36
C THR A 180 -11.36 -12.16 -16.29
N LEU A 181 -12.34 -13.04 -16.49
CA LEU A 181 -12.65 -14.16 -15.61
C LEU A 181 -11.93 -15.43 -16.07
N THR A 182 -11.46 -16.18 -15.12
CA THR A 182 -11.04 -17.56 -15.30
C THR A 182 -11.88 -18.48 -14.43
N ALA A 183 -11.96 -19.74 -14.80
CA ALA A 183 -12.64 -20.77 -14.02
C ALA A 183 -11.71 -21.96 -13.80
N MET A 184 -11.62 -22.42 -12.55
CA MET A 184 -10.85 -23.59 -12.15
C MET A 184 -11.63 -24.36 -11.09
N ASN A 185 -11.80 -25.67 -11.27
CA ASN A 185 -12.52 -26.55 -10.33
C ASN A 185 -13.91 -26.04 -9.91
N GLY A 186 -14.66 -25.45 -10.86
CA GLY A 186 -16.01 -24.92 -10.60
C GLY A 186 -16.06 -23.52 -9.96
N TYR A 187 -14.94 -22.95 -9.59
CA TYR A 187 -14.84 -21.59 -9.06
C TYR A 187 -14.46 -20.59 -10.16
N LYS A 188 -14.97 -19.38 -10.03
CA LYS A 188 -14.66 -18.26 -10.94
C LYS A 188 -13.88 -17.20 -10.20
N GLY A 189 -12.79 -16.72 -10.80
CA GLY A 189 -11.97 -15.64 -10.28
C GLY A 189 -11.51 -14.70 -11.38
N LEU A 190 -11.09 -13.51 -11.01
CA LEU A 190 -10.43 -12.58 -11.92
C LEU A 190 -9.00 -13.05 -12.20
N ILE A 191 -8.52 -12.85 -13.41
CA ILE A 191 -7.12 -13.08 -13.76
C ILE A 191 -6.26 -11.97 -13.11
N SER A 192 -5.12 -12.33 -12.52
CA SER A 192 -4.05 -11.46 -12.11
C SER A 192 -2.76 -11.76 -12.89
N TRP A 193 -1.74 -10.89 -12.77
CA TRP A 193 -0.51 -11.02 -13.55
C TRP A 193 0.28 -12.29 -13.21
N SER A 194 0.44 -12.59 -11.93
CA SER A 194 1.21 -13.75 -11.47
C SER A 194 0.37 -14.83 -10.80
N GLY A 195 -0.91 -14.60 -10.56
CA GLY A 195 -1.81 -15.54 -9.90
C GLY A 195 -1.50 -15.78 -8.42
N THR A 196 -0.70 -14.93 -7.80
CA THR A 196 -0.29 -15.09 -6.40
C THR A 196 -1.39 -14.65 -5.44
N ALA A 197 -1.47 -15.29 -4.28
CA ALA A 197 -2.34 -14.88 -3.19
C ALA A 197 -2.09 -13.42 -2.78
N PHE A 198 -0.85 -12.95 -2.88
CA PHE A 198 -0.45 -11.58 -2.57
C PHE A 198 -1.23 -10.56 -3.40
N GLU A 199 -1.28 -10.71 -4.73
CA GLU A 199 -2.00 -9.77 -5.62
C GLU A 199 -3.48 -9.66 -5.29
N TYR A 200 -4.10 -10.74 -4.85
CA TYR A 200 -5.52 -10.76 -4.53
C TYR A 200 -5.84 -10.25 -3.13
N LEU A 201 -5.01 -10.60 -2.14
CA LEU A 201 -5.33 -10.45 -0.73
C LEU A 201 -4.68 -9.21 -0.08
N MET A 202 -3.56 -8.71 -0.61
CA MET A 202 -2.87 -7.54 -0.07
C MET A 202 -3.80 -6.32 0.11
N PRO A 203 -4.64 -5.94 -0.87
CA PRO A 203 -5.58 -4.84 -0.69
C PRO A 203 -6.62 -5.07 0.41
N ASN A 204 -6.92 -6.33 0.74
CA ASN A 204 -7.92 -6.64 1.77
C ASN A 204 -7.46 -6.32 3.20
N ILE A 205 -6.18 -6.01 3.40
CA ILE A 205 -5.67 -5.50 4.68
C ILE A 205 -6.36 -4.18 5.03
N ASN A 206 -6.63 -3.31 4.04
CA ASN A 206 -7.21 -1.98 4.24
C ASN A 206 -8.56 -1.80 3.55
N MET A 207 -8.82 -2.57 2.50
CA MET A 207 -10.05 -2.45 1.71
C MET A 207 -11.08 -3.46 2.20
N LYS A 208 -12.28 -2.98 2.50
CA LYS A 208 -13.37 -3.84 2.92
C LYS A 208 -13.77 -4.80 1.79
N SER A 209 -13.86 -6.07 2.11
CA SER A 209 -14.45 -7.09 1.25
C SER A 209 -15.95 -7.17 1.49
N TYR A 210 -16.75 -7.04 0.42
CA TYR A 210 -18.20 -7.10 0.49
C TYR A 210 -18.69 -8.49 0.09
N HIS A 211 -19.68 -9.01 0.82
CA HIS A 211 -20.33 -10.28 0.47
C HIS A 211 -20.84 -10.24 -0.98
N GLY A 212 -20.60 -11.33 -1.73
CA GLY A 212 -20.96 -11.42 -3.16
C GLY A 212 -19.96 -10.74 -4.11
N SER A 213 -18.87 -10.13 -3.61
CA SER A 213 -17.81 -9.65 -4.47
C SER A 213 -16.91 -10.78 -4.97
N LEU A 214 -16.30 -10.62 -6.15
CA LEU A 214 -15.35 -11.59 -6.69
C LEU A 214 -14.11 -11.78 -5.79
N SER A 215 -13.75 -10.79 -4.99
CA SER A 215 -12.66 -10.89 -4.00
C SER A 215 -12.97 -11.93 -2.91
N VAL A 216 -14.22 -12.01 -2.46
CA VAL A 216 -14.66 -13.00 -1.47
C VAL A 216 -14.65 -14.41 -2.08
N SER A 217 -15.12 -14.56 -3.31
CA SER A 217 -15.08 -15.84 -4.02
C SER A 217 -13.65 -16.38 -4.16
N TYR A 218 -12.68 -15.51 -4.42
CA TYR A 218 -11.27 -15.89 -4.50
C TYR A 218 -10.70 -16.32 -3.13
N THR A 219 -11.07 -15.68 -2.05
CA THR A 219 -10.65 -16.06 -0.70
C THR A 219 -11.10 -17.47 -0.36
N HIS A 220 -12.34 -17.83 -0.70
CA HIS A 220 -12.85 -19.20 -0.53
C HIS A 220 -12.10 -20.23 -1.40
N LEU A 221 -11.78 -19.87 -2.66
CA LEU A 221 -11.01 -20.74 -3.55
C LEU A 221 -9.65 -21.13 -2.96
N ARG A 222 -8.92 -20.14 -2.44
CA ARG A 222 -7.58 -20.36 -1.86
C ARG A 222 -7.60 -21.12 -0.55
N ALA A 223 -8.63 -20.94 0.29
CA ALA A 223 -8.78 -21.71 1.51
C ALA A 223 -8.88 -23.22 1.19
N HIS A 224 -9.61 -23.60 0.13
CA HIS A 224 -9.72 -25.00 -0.30
C HIS A 224 -8.43 -25.55 -0.93
N GLU A 225 -7.62 -24.72 -1.61
CA GLU A 225 -6.34 -25.20 -2.17
C GLU A 225 -5.29 -25.48 -1.08
N THR A 226 -5.28 -24.67 0.01
CA THR A 226 -4.35 -24.89 1.12
C THR A 226 -4.64 -26.18 1.91
N ASP A 227 -5.89 -26.59 1.99
CA ASP A 227 -6.28 -27.86 2.65
C ASP A 227 -5.80 -29.12 1.88
N GLN A 228 -5.59 -28.99 0.56
CA GLN A 228 -5.09 -30.10 -0.27
C GLN A 228 -3.58 -30.35 -0.17
N TYR A 229 -2.80 -29.38 0.35
CA TYR A 229 -1.35 -29.50 0.54
C TYR A 229 -0.92 -29.78 1.99
N LEU A 230 -1.87 -29.96 2.91
CA LEU A 230 -1.63 -30.29 4.32
C LEU A 230 -1.86 -31.78 4.63
N VAL A 231 -1.94 -32.64 3.61
CA VAL A 231 -2.02 -34.10 3.77
C VAL A 231 -0.72 -34.76 3.33
#